data_e928dd1395c849752da9d910000ef08d
#
_entry.id   e928dd1395c849752da9d910000ef08d
#
_cell.length_a   1.000
_cell.length_b   1.000
_cell.length_c   1.000
_cell.angle_alpha   90.00
_cell.angle_beta   90.00
_cell.angle_gamma   90.00
#
_symmetry.space_group_name_H-M   'P 1'
#
loop_
_entity.id
_entity.type
_entity.pdbx_description
1 polymer ?
#
loop_
_entity_poly.entity_id
_entity_poly.type
_entity_poly.pdbx_seq_one_letter_code
_entity_poly.pdbx_strand_id
1 'polypeptide(L)'
;MPLNQLSSYKKLFLSCLKTKLRTQIRYISRSRTVLSSLETALEQNKTALANAATHFEFHGLWPSVEQQHFLKDLRLHTNFITTEEEEKLLEEIEPYMKRLHYEYDHWDDAIHGFRETERKKWYPHNRTVLDRVRQLAFDGEIMPYVHILDLAAEGVIKPHVDSTRYCGNTIAGISLLSDCVMRLVRVDERKYQQGKAIAGPAENAGKNENQQTQNMPTEPDDVYRNRPVTTLENNFYVDVLLRRRSLYIMSHSSRYNFTHEILANEKSHFQGQHIQKDRRISIICRNDP
;
A
#
# COMPACT_ATOMS: atom_id res chain seq x y z
N MET A 1 -7.11 -74.42 27.60
CA MET A 1 -7.75 -73.16 27.16
C MET A 1 -8.50 -73.45 25.87
N PRO A 2 -9.78 -73.06 25.77
CA PRO A 2 -10.58 -73.34 24.58
C PRO A 2 -10.12 -72.48 23.41
N LEU A 3 -10.01 -73.11 22.24
CA LEU A 3 -9.56 -72.51 20.94
C LEU A 3 -10.26 -71.21 20.54
N ASN A 4 -11.44 -70.95 21.09
CA ASN A 4 -12.23 -69.77 20.83
C ASN A 4 -11.67 -68.45 21.46
N GLN A 5 -10.91 -68.50 22.54
CA GLN A 5 -10.33 -67.34 23.19
C GLN A 5 -9.09 -66.82 22.43
N LEU A 6 -8.29 -67.71 21.82
CA LEU A 6 -7.14 -67.31 21.00
C LEU A 6 -7.54 -66.52 19.71
N SER A 7 -8.71 -66.82 19.15
CA SER A 7 -9.24 -66.11 17.98
C SER A 7 -9.66 -64.68 18.31
N SER A 8 -10.25 -64.43 19.48
CA SER A 8 -10.66 -63.10 19.93
C SER A 8 -9.47 -62.20 20.25
N TYR A 9 -8.43 -62.73 20.91
CA TYR A 9 -7.20 -61.98 21.20
C TYR A 9 -6.44 -61.56 19.92
N LYS A 10 -6.36 -62.45 18.92
CA LYS A 10 -5.78 -62.12 17.61
C LYS A 10 -6.55 -61.00 16.88
N LYS A 11 -7.88 -61.01 16.90
CA LYS A 11 -8.71 -59.97 16.31
C LYS A 11 -8.52 -58.61 17.03
N LEU A 12 -8.46 -58.58 18.36
CA LEU A 12 -8.25 -57.38 19.14
C LEU A 12 -6.83 -56.80 18.89
N PHE A 13 -5.81 -57.64 18.85
CA PHE A 13 -4.43 -57.22 18.58
C PHE A 13 -4.25 -56.64 17.17
N LEU A 14 -4.83 -57.25 16.15
CA LEU A 14 -4.85 -56.78 14.79
C LEU A 14 -5.62 -55.43 14.64
N SER A 15 -6.72 -55.27 15.37
CA SER A 15 -7.48 -54.03 15.41
C SER A 15 -6.66 -52.90 16.04
N CYS A 16 -5.97 -53.15 17.15
CA CYS A 16 -5.11 -52.16 17.83
C CYS A 16 -3.92 -51.73 16.94
N LEU A 17 -3.28 -52.68 16.25
CA LEU A 17 -2.19 -52.41 15.29
C LEU A 17 -2.66 -51.54 14.10
N LYS A 18 -3.83 -51.86 13.56
CA LYS A 18 -4.43 -51.06 12.46
C LYS A 18 -4.74 -49.62 12.90
N THR A 19 -5.21 -49.43 14.13
CA THR A 19 -5.50 -48.11 14.70
C THR A 19 -4.23 -47.30 14.90
N LYS A 20 -3.17 -47.91 15.51
CA LYS A 20 -1.86 -47.24 15.65
C LYS A 20 -1.24 -46.86 14.31
N LEU A 21 -1.30 -47.76 13.31
CA LEU A 21 -0.77 -47.49 11.97
C LEU A 21 -1.52 -46.34 11.28
N ARG A 22 -2.85 -46.32 11.40
CA ARG A 22 -3.69 -45.23 10.88
C ARG A 22 -3.38 -43.89 11.56
N THR A 23 -3.11 -43.86 12.85
CA THR A 23 -2.71 -42.65 13.58
C THR A 23 -1.34 -42.16 13.15
N GLN A 24 -0.36 -43.05 12.99
CA GLN A 24 0.98 -42.68 12.46
C GLN A 24 0.92 -42.13 11.00
N ILE A 25 0.13 -42.80 10.16
CA ILE A 25 -0.05 -42.32 8.75
C ILE A 25 -0.69 -40.93 8.74
N ARG A 26 -1.68 -40.65 9.58
CA ARG A 26 -2.30 -39.32 9.70
C ARG A 26 -1.31 -38.26 10.22
N TYR A 27 -0.46 -38.62 11.17
CA TYR A 27 0.56 -37.72 11.70
C TYR A 27 1.61 -37.37 10.64
N ILE A 28 2.11 -38.36 9.89
CA ILE A 28 3.07 -38.16 8.79
C ILE A 28 2.43 -37.33 7.65
N SER A 29 1.18 -37.59 7.32
CA SER A 29 0.45 -36.80 6.29
C SER A 29 0.29 -35.36 6.72
N ARG A 30 -0.10 -35.07 7.97
CA ARG A 30 -0.18 -33.70 8.52
C ARG A 30 1.18 -33.02 8.54
N SER A 31 2.25 -33.72 8.93
CA SER A 31 3.60 -33.17 8.93
C SER A 31 4.09 -32.81 7.52
N ARG A 32 3.77 -33.61 6.51
CA ARG A 32 4.08 -33.31 5.10
C ARG A 32 3.32 -32.09 4.60
N THR A 33 2.05 -31.95 4.96
CA THR A 33 1.25 -30.77 4.59
C THR A 33 1.80 -29.50 5.23
N VAL A 34 2.21 -29.57 6.50
CA VAL A 34 2.84 -28.44 7.20
C VAL A 34 4.19 -28.09 6.58
N LEU A 35 5.01 -29.08 6.26
CA LEU A 35 6.30 -28.85 5.56
C LEU A 35 6.10 -28.21 4.20
N SER A 36 5.17 -28.73 3.40
CA SER A 36 4.84 -28.14 2.08
C SER A 36 4.34 -26.70 2.20
N SER A 37 3.51 -26.38 3.20
CA SER A 37 3.05 -25.00 3.42
C SER A 37 4.18 -24.07 3.87
N LEU A 38 5.12 -24.57 4.68
CA LEU A 38 6.31 -23.80 5.09
C LEU A 38 7.27 -23.56 3.94
N GLU A 39 7.49 -24.55 3.08
CA GLU A 39 8.31 -24.43 1.87
C GLU A 39 7.70 -23.41 0.90
N THR A 40 6.37 -23.46 0.69
CA THR A 40 5.67 -22.49 -0.14
C THR A 40 5.76 -21.07 0.45
N ALA A 41 5.59 -20.91 1.77
CA ALA A 41 5.73 -19.63 2.44
C ALA A 41 7.17 -19.08 2.37
N LEU A 42 8.17 -19.97 2.48
CA LEU A 42 9.58 -19.59 2.35
C LEU A 42 9.91 -19.12 0.93
N GLU A 43 9.40 -19.80 -0.08
CA GLU A 43 9.62 -19.43 -1.48
C GLU A 43 8.91 -18.13 -1.84
N GLN A 44 7.69 -17.92 -1.33
CA GLN A 44 6.98 -16.65 -1.45
C GLN A 44 7.74 -15.51 -0.78
N ASN A 45 8.31 -15.73 0.40
CA ASN A 45 9.13 -14.73 1.09
C ASN A 45 10.43 -14.42 0.31
N LYS A 46 11.10 -15.41 -0.27
CA LYS A 46 12.29 -15.19 -1.12
C LYS A 46 11.95 -14.37 -2.35
N THR A 47 10.84 -14.68 -3.01
CA THR A 47 10.37 -13.95 -4.18
C THR A 47 9.99 -12.50 -3.83
N ALA A 48 9.32 -12.30 -2.69
CA ALA A 48 8.99 -10.96 -2.19
C ALA A 48 10.25 -10.14 -1.86
N LEU A 49 11.25 -10.76 -1.22
CA LEU A 49 12.54 -10.12 -0.92
C LEU A 49 13.33 -9.80 -2.19
N ALA A 50 13.34 -10.69 -3.19
CA ALA A 50 13.98 -10.45 -4.47
C ALA A 50 13.31 -9.29 -5.22
N ASN A 51 11.97 -9.24 -5.23
CA ASN A 51 11.21 -8.12 -5.81
C ASN A 51 11.46 -6.82 -5.04
N ALA A 52 11.54 -6.88 -3.71
CA ALA A 52 11.88 -5.72 -2.89
C ALA A 52 13.28 -5.20 -3.25
N ALA A 53 14.29 -6.05 -3.40
CA ALA A 53 15.65 -5.63 -3.76
C ALA A 53 15.74 -4.95 -5.13
N THR A 54 14.81 -5.23 -6.05
CA THR A 54 14.82 -4.63 -7.40
C THR A 54 14.06 -3.31 -7.51
N HIS A 55 13.21 -2.99 -6.54
CA HIS A 55 12.32 -1.82 -6.64
C HIS A 55 12.34 -0.91 -5.41
N PHE A 56 13.00 -1.33 -4.33
CA PHE A 56 13.13 -0.58 -3.09
C PHE A 56 14.61 -0.37 -2.77
N GLU A 57 15.01 0.87 -2.60
CA GLU A 57 16.34 1.26 -2.16
C GLU A 57 16.24 1.89 -0.77
N PHE A 58 16.64 1.14 0.26
CA PHE A 58 16.58 1.57 1.65
C PHE A 58 17.81 2.38 2.04
N HIS A 59 17.61 3.54 2.63
CA HIS A 59 18.65 4.46 3.05
C HIS A 59 18.58 4.71 4.56
N GLY A 60 19.76 4.83 5.21
CA GLY A 60 19.89 5.03 6.65
C GLY A 60 19.73 3.74 7.45
N LEU A 61 19.59 3.90 8.76
CA LEU A 61 19.52 2.76 9.70
C LEU A 61 18.05 2.39 9.96
N TRP A 62 17.53 1.50 9.16
CA TRP A 62 16.18 0.97 9.35
C TRP A 62 16.14 -0.03 10.50
N PRO A 63 15.25 0.16 11.52
CA PRO A 63 14.94 -0.91 12.45
C PRO A 63 14.34 -2.11 11.67
N SER A 64 14.87 -3.31 11.89
CA SER A 64 14.50 -4.51 11.10
C SER A 64 12.99 -4.82 11.18
N VAL A 65 12.37 -4.62 12.32
CA VAL A 65 10.92 -4.83 12.51
C VAL A 65 10.11 -3.81 11.71
N GLU A 66 10.55 -2.54 11.69
CA GLU A 66 9.86 -1.48 10.94
C GLU A 66 9.99 -1.69 9.43
N GLN A 67 11.18 -2.09 8.95
CA GLN A 67 11.37 -2.44 7.56
C GLN A 67 10.46 -3.60 7.10
N GLN A 68 10.31 -4.63 7.94
CA GLN A 68 9.41 -5.75 7.65
C GLN A 68 7.94 -5.30 7.60
N HIS A 69 7.50 -4.45 8.55
CA HIS A 69 6.15 -3.89 8.52
C HIS A 69 5.94 -3.01 7.28
N PHE A 70 6.91 -2.17 6.96
CA PHE A 70 6.85 -1.32 5.78
C PHE A 70 6.70 -2.13 4.49
N LEU A 71 7.50 -3.18 4.29
CA LEU A 71 7.42 -4.07 3.12
C LEU A 71 6.11 -4.88 3.04
N LYS A 72 5.44 -5.09 4.16
CA LYS A 72 4.10 -5.70 4.20
C LYS A 72 3.03 -4.69 3.80
N ASP A 73 3.18 -3.44 4.22
CA ASP A 73 2.19 -2.39 4.09
C ASP A 73 2.32 -1.59 2.78
N LEU A 74 3.52 -1.57 2.17
CA LEU A 74 3.76 -1.04 0.83
C LEU A 74 4.01 -2.17 -0.16
N ARG A 75 3.04 -2.43 -1.02
CA ARG A 75 3.11 -3.49 -2.05
C ARG A 75 3.26 -2.86 -3.42
N LEU A 76 4.10 -3.46 -4.26
CA LEU A 76 4.31 -3.04 -5.64
C LEU A 76 4.10 -4.21 -6.60
N HIS A 77 3.23 -4.03 -7.57
CA HIS A 77 2.95 -4.98 -8.64
C HIS A 77 3.41 -4.38 -9.97
N THR A 78 4.55 -4.83 -10.46
CA THR A 78 5.09 -4.42 -11.76
C THR A 78 4.31 -5.08 -12.90
N ASN A 79 4.21 -4.39 -14.05
CA ASN A 79 3.42 -4.86 -15.19
C ASN A 79 1.98 -5.29 -14.79
N PHE A 80 1.37 -4.53 -13.87
CA PHE A 80 0.02 -4.80 -13.40
C PHE A 80 -1.02 -4.71 -14.52
N ILE A 81 -0.82 -3.79 -15.45
CA ILE A 81 -1.62 -3.65 -16.66
C ILE A 81 -0.76 -3.90 -17.90
N THR A 82 -1.41 -4.38 -18.96
CA THR A 82 -0.79 -4.54 -20.27
C THR A 82 -0.65 -3.21 -21.00
N THR A 83 0.07 -3.19 -22.11
CA THR A 83 0.18 -2.01 -22.98
C THR A 83 -1.19 -1.62 -23.55
N GLU A 84 -1.98 -2.58 -23.97
CA GLU A 84 -3.32 -2.38 -24.52
C GLU A 84 -4.30 -1.85 -23.45
N GLU A 85 -4.18 -2.29 -22.21
CA GLU A 85 -4.99 -1.78 -21.10
C GLU A 85 -4.60 -0.33 -20.77
N GLU A 86 -3.32 0.01 -20.79
CA GLU A 86 -2.85 1.38 -20.62
C GLU A 86 -3.38 2.29 -21.73
N GLU A 87 -3.29 1.87 -22.99
CA GLU A 87 -3.80 2.63 -24.14
C GLU A 87 -5.30 2.90 -24.00
N LYS A 88 -6.10 1.91 -23.60
CA LYS A 88 -7.55 2.07 -23.37
C LYS A 88 -7.87 3.00 -22.20
N LEU A 89 -7.09 2.94 -21.12
CA LEU A 89 -7.23 3.88 -20.01
C LEU A 89 -6.95 5.31 -20.48
N LEU A 90 -5.86 5.52 -21.23
CA LEU A 90 -5.50 6.82 -21.79
C LEU A 90 -6.55 7.31 -22.79
N GLU A 91 -7.05 6.47 -23.68
CA GLU A 91 -8.13 6.80 -24.62
C GLU A 91 -9.36 7.37 -23.91
N GLU A 92 -9.72 6.79 -22.74
CA GLU A 92 -10.87 7.24 -21.97
C GLU A 92 -10.62 8.54 -21.20
N ILE A 93 -9.43 8.74 -20.63
CA ILE A 93 -9.15 9.91 -19.76
C ILE A 93 -8.61 11.13 -20.50
N GLU A 94 -7.81 10.95 -21.57
CA GLU A 94 -7.15 12.03 -22.31
C GLU A 94 -8.09 13.13 -22.82
N PRO A 95 -9.29 12.84 -23.36
CA PRO A 95 -10.22 13.88 -23.82
C PRO A 95 -10.63 14.86 -22.71
N TYR A 96 -10.61 14.42 -21.46
CA TYR A 96 -10.92 15.26 -20.28
C TYR A 96 -9.68 16.01 -19.82
N MET A 97 -8.55 15.31 -19.68
CA MET A 97 -7.30 15.90 -19.22
C MET A 97 -6.82 17.03 -20.14
N LYS A 98 -6.95 16.89 -21.46
CA LYS A 98 -6.55 17.92 -22.44
C LYS A 98 -7.33 19.23 -22.33
N ARG A 99 -8.48 19.24 -21.66
CA ARG A 99 -9.28 20.47 -21.44
C ARG A 99 -8.83 21.23 -20.19
N LEU A 100 -8.03 20.61 -19.33
CA LEU A 100 -7.50 21.21 -18.13
C LEU A 100 -6.12 21.82 -18.40
N HIS A 101 -5.84 22.95 -17.78
CA HIS A 101 -4.52 23.55 -17.76
C HIS A 101 -3.69 22.94 -16.63
N TYR A 102 -2.38 22.92 -16.79
CA TYR A 102 -1.50 22.58 -15.68
C TYR A 102 -1.50 23.72 -14.67
N GLU A 103 -1.61 23.33 -13.40
CA GLU A 103 -1.58 24.19 -12.23
C GLU A 103 -0.22 24.08 -11.56
N TYR A 104 0.26 25.18 -10.99
CA TYR A 104 1.56 25.23 -10.32
C TYR A 104 1.44 25.48 -8.82
N ASP A 105 0.23 25.82 -8.35
CA ASP A 105 -0.07 26.12 -6.95
C ASP A 105 -1.26 25.27 -6.50
N HIS A 106 -0.99 24.17 -5.82
CA HIS A 106 -2.03 23.40 -5.13
C HIS A 106 -2.36 24.07 -3.79
N TRP A 107 -3.61 23.99 -3.33
CA TRP A 107 -4.09 24.64 -2.11
C TRP A 107 -3.26 24.29 -0.84
N ASP A 108 -2.61 23.13 -0.79
CA ASP A 108 -1.73 22.67 0.30
C ASP A 108 -0.24 22.78 -0.06
N ASP A 109 0.10 23.38 -1.18
CA ASP A 109 1.46 23.52 -1.72
C ASP A 109 2.20 22.18 -1.94
N ALA A 110 1.46 21.04 -1.99
CA ALA A 110 2.06 19.72 -2.12
C ALA A 110 2.40 19.33 -3.57
N ILE A 111 1.68 19.85 -4.57
CA ILE A 111 1.83 19.43 -5.95
C ILE A 111 2.04 20.65 -6.86
N HIS A 112 3.00 20.55 -7.78
CA HIS A 112 3.32 21.57 -8.77
C HIS A 112 3.41 20.96 -10.16
N GLY A 113 2.94 21.70 -11.18
CA GLY A 113 2.95 21.25 -12.57
C GLY A 113 2.02 20.06 -12.78
N PHE A 114 0.78 20.18 -12.35
CA PHE A 114 -0.20 19.10 -12.40
C PHE A 114 -1.54 19.58 -12.96
N ARG A 115 -2.37 18.61 -13.32
CA ARG A 115 -3.81 18.77 -13.52
C ARG A 115 -4.49 17.50 -13.04
N GLU A 116 -5.72 17.63 -12.56
CA GLU A 116 -6.42 16.50 -11.94
C GLU A 116 -7.91 16.50 -12.23
N THR A 117 -8.51 15.34 -12.12
CA THR A 117 -9.96 15.15 -12.20
C THR A 117 -10.38 13.89 -11.46
N GLU A 118 -11.67 13.76 -11.24
CA GLU A 118 -12.25 12.56 -10.64
C GLU A 118 -13.28 11.93 -11.57
N ARG A 119 -13.31 10.60 -11.62
CA ARG A 119 -14.27 9.85 -12.45
C ARG A 119 -14.96 8.76 -11.65
N LYS A 120 -16.28 8.70 -11.80
CA LYS A 120 -17.12 7.64 -11.25
C LYS A 120 -17.48 6.57 -12.28
N LYS A 121 -17.68 6.98 -13.54
CA LYS A 121 -18.12 6.09 -14.62
C LYS A 121 -16.93 5.78 -15.54
N TRP A 122 -16.74 4.50 -15.82
CA TRP A 122 -15.67 3.99 -16.66
C TRP A 122 -16.22 3.05 -17.75
N TYR A 123 -15.56 2.99 -18.88
CA TYR A 123 -15.88 2.01 -19.92
C TYR A 123 -15.71 0.60 -19.37
N PRO A 124 -16.48 -0.41 -19.87
CA PRO A 124 -16.50 -1.76 -19.29
C PRO A 124 -15.11 -2.39 -19.17
N HIS A 125 -14.25 -2.25 -20.18
CA HIS A 125 -12.89 -2.80 -20.17
C HIS A 125 -11.98 -2.13 -19.11
N ASN A 126 -12.07 -0.80 -18.93
CA ASN A 126 -11.31 -0.08 -17.92
C ASN A 126 -11.84 -0.34 -16.51
N ARG A 127 -13.15 -0.54 -16.36
CA ARG A 127 -13.76 -0.97 -15.11
C ARG A 127 -13.20 -2.32 -14.66
N THR A 128 -12.94 -3.27 -15.55
CA THR A 128 -12.32 -4.55 -15.23
C THR A 128 -10.91 -4.36 -14.60
N VAL A 129 -10.13 -3.40 -15.09
CA VAL A 129 -8.83 -3.03 -14.49
C VAL A 129 -9.01 -2.50 -13.06
N LEU A 130 -9.96 -1.59 -12.85
CA LEU A 130 -10.27 -1.04 -11.53
C LEU A 130 -10.81 -2.10 -10.56
N ASP A 131 -11.61 -3.06 -11.04
CA ASP A 131 -12.08 -4.19 -10.23
C ASP A 131 -10.90 -5.09 -9.78
N ARG A 132 -9.87 -5.27 -10.62
CA ARG A 132 -8.63 -5.96 -10.19
C ARG A 132 -7.88 -5.18 -9.10
N VAL A 133 -7.80 -3.83 -9.22
CA VAL A 133 -7.23 -2.98 -8.16
C VAL A 133 -8.00 -3.18 -6.87
N ARG A 134 -9.34 -3.12 -6.92
CA ARG A 134 -10.20 -3.31 -5.76
C ARG A 134 -9.94 -4.64 -5.08
N GLN A 135 -9.91 -5.73 -5.83
CA GLN A 135 -9.68 -7.08 -5.29
C GLN A 135 -8.30 -7.27 -4.65
N LEU A 136 -7.27 -6.58 -5.17
CA LEU A 136 -5.90 -6.72 -4.66
C LEU A 136 -5.60 -5.81 -3.48
N ALA A 137 -6.20 -4.62 -3.46
CA ALA A 137 -5.80 -3.57 -2.54
C ALA A 137 -6.74 -3.40 -1.34
N PHE A 138 -8.02 -3.74 -1.48
CA PHE A 138 -9.04 -3.35 -0.51
C PHE A 138 -9.85 -4.55 -0.03
N ASP A 139 -10.08 -4.62 1.27
CA ASP A 139 -10.93 -5.65 1.89
C ASP A 139 -12.45 -5.31 1.83
N GLY A 140 -12.79 -4.12 1.31
CA GLY A 140 -14.18 -3.63 1.28
C GLY A 140 -14.47 -2.73 0.07
N GLU A 141 -15.41 -1.82 0.28
CA GLU A 141 -15.79 -0.85 -0.75
C GLU A 141 -14.69 0.21 -0.95
N ILE A 142 -14.57 0.67 -2.19
CA ILE A 142 -13.72 1.81 -2.56
C ILE A 142 -14.58 3.04 -2.80
N MET A 143 -14.00 4.20 -2.63
CA MET A 143 -14.66 5.46 -3.01
C MET A 143 -15.11 5.39 -4.48
N PRO A 144 -16.35 5.81 -4.79
CA PRO A 144 -16.88 5.69 -6.14
C PRO A 144 -16.19 6.60 -7.15
N TYR A 145 -15.52 7.65 -6.68
CA TYR A 145 -14.75 8.57 -7.51
C TYR A 145 -13.27 8.18 -7.48
N VAL A 146 -12.76 7.80 -8.65
CA VAL A 146 -11.36 7.47 -8.86
C VAL A 146 -10.64 8.75 -9.26
N HIS A 147 -9.59 9.09 -8.54
CA HIS A 147 -8.81 10.29 -8.76
C HIS A 147 -7.76 10.07 -9.86
N ILE A 148 -7.68 10.98 -10.81
CA ILE A 148 -6.73 10.98 -11.92
C ILE A 148 -5.86 12.20 -11.76
N LEU A 149 -4.58 11.99 -11.50
CA LEU A 149 -3.56 13.03 -11.36
C LEU A 149 -2.58 12.92 -12.53
N ASP A 150 -2.51 13.97 -13.34
CA ASP A 150 -1.60 14.12 -14.48
C ASP A 150 -0.50 15.10 -14.12
N LEU A 151 0.70 14.60 -13.96
CA LEU A 151 1.89 15.34 -13.57
C LEU A 151 2.74 15.61 -14.81
N ALA A 152 3.08 16.87 -15.05
CA ALA A 152 3.97 17.27 -16.14
C ALA A 152 5.37 16.68 -15.98
N ALA A 153 6.18 16.70 -17.02
CA ALA A 153 7.56 16.19 -16.97
C ALA A 153 8.39 16.88 -15.88
N GLU A 154 8.24 18.20 -15.75
CA GLU A 154 8.87 19.04 -14.71
C GLU A 154 8.09 19.06 -13.39
N GLY A 155 6.86 18.51 -13.38
CA GLY A 155 6.00 18.52 -12.20
C GLY A 155 6.55 17.67 -11.06
N VAL A 156 6.25 18.05 -9.83
CA VAL A 156 6.72 17.39 -8.61
C VAL A 156 5.58 17.24 -7.62
N ILE A 157 5.68 16.19 -6.79
CA ILE A 157 4.86 16.04 -5.61
C ILE A 157 5.79 16.12 -4.40
N LYS A 158 5.61 17.15 -3.57
CA LYS A 158 6.42 17.37 -2.37
C LYS A 158 6.08 16.35 -1.28
N PRO A 159 6.95 16.14 -0.28
CA PRO A 159 6.69 15.24 0.83
C PRO A 159 5.41 15.58 1.57
N HIS A 160 4.44 14.67 1.60
CA HIS A 160 3.17 14.85 2.31
C HIS A 160 2.62 13.49 2.78
N VAL A 161 1.67 13.54 3.70
CA VAL A 161 0.81 12.42 4.08
C VAL A 161 -0.59 12.78 3.64
N ASP A 162 -1.25 11.91 2.87
CA ASP A 162 -2.64 12.15 2.44
C ASP A 162 -3.54 12.38 3.65
N SER A 163 -4.53 13.26 3.49
CA SER A 163 -5.45 13.61 4.57
C SER A 163 -6.22 12.39 5.08
N THR A 164 -6.14 12.14 6.38
CA THR A 164 -6.91 11.08 7.06
C THR A 164 -8.39 11.42 7.15
N ARG A 165 -8.77 12.67 6.89
CA ARG A 165 -10.17 13.13 6.84
C ARG A 165 -10.87 12.72 5.56
N TYR A 166 -10.12 12.57 4.46
CA TYR A 166 -10.69 12.32 3.13
C TYR A 166 -10.29 10.96 2.55
N CYS A 167 -9.34 10.27 3.14
CA CYS A 167 -8.85 8.99 2.67
C CYS A 167 -8.69 8.02 3.84
N GLY A 168 -9.18 6.81 3.67
CA GLY A 168 -9.06 5.73 4.63
C GLY A 168 -7.65 5.15 4.74
N ASN A 169 -7.58 3.91 5.17
CA ASN A 169 -6.32 3.24 5.51
C ASN A 169 -5.54 2.71 4.31
N THR A 170 -6.10 2.75 3.11
CA THR A 170 -5.48 2.17 1.91
C THR A 170 -5.61 3.10 0.71
N ILE A 171 -4.50 3.30 0.01
CA ILE A 171 -4.39 4.05 -1.23
C ILE A 171 -3.69 3.17 -2.25
N ALA A 172 -4.29 3.04 -3.43
CA ALA A 172 -3.74 2.25 -4.51
C ALA A 172 -3.68 3.08 -5.81
N GLY A 173 -2.52 3.14 -6.45
CA GLY A 173 -2.32 3.94 -7.65
C GLY A 173 -1.67 3.18 -8.80
N ILE A 174 -2.29 3.25 -9.98
CA ILE A 174 -1.68 2.77 -11.24
C ILE A 174 -0.84 3.89 -11.83
N SER A 175 0.43 3.59 -12.14
CA SER A 175 1.37 4.53 -12.77
C SER A 175 1.36 4.36 -14.29
N LEU A 176 1.08 5.42 -15.04
CA LEU A 176 0.99 5.42 -16.49
C LEU A 176 2.04 6.35 -17.10
N LEU A 177 2.40 6.09 -18.36
CA LEU A 177 3.23 6.87 -19.27
C LEU A 177 4.72 6.90 -18.95
N SER A 178 5.11 7.08 -17.70
CA SER A 178 6.52 7.23 -17.31
C SER A 178 6.86 6.46 -16.05
N ASP A 179 8.11 6.05 -15.95
CA ASP A 179 8.74 5.64 -14.69
C ASP A 179 8.93 6.88 -13.80
N CYS A 180 9.02 6.68 -12.49
CA CYS A 180 9.42 7.72 -11.54
C CYS A 180 9.99 7.10 -10.26
N VAL A 181 10.65 7.91 -9.45
CA VAL A 181 11.06 7.53 -8.10
C VAL A 181 10.10 8.19 -7.09
N MET A 182 9.46 7.34 -6.29
CA MET A 182 8.69 7.77 -5.13
C MET A 182 9.53 7.58 -3.87
N ARG A 183 9.78 8.66 -3.15
CA ARG A 183 10.50 8.62 -1.87
C ARG A 183 9.53 8.63 -0.72
N LEU A 184 9.74 7.73 0.24
CA LEU A 184 9.00 7.71 1.49
C LEU A 184 9.97 7.95 2.65
N VAL A 185 9.67 8.97 3.47
CA VAL A 185 10.48 9.37 4.61
C VAL A 185 9.68 9.19 5.89
N ARG A 186 10.29 8.56 6.90
CA ARG A 186 9.64 8.37 8.20
C ARG A 186 9.25 9.70 8.82
N VAL A 187 7.98 9.84 9.19
CA VAL A 187 7.47 11.06 9.83
C VAL A 187 8.05 11.20 11.23
N ASP A 188 8.62 12.36 11.53
CA ASP A 188 8.90 12.77 12.90
C ASP A 188 7.60 13.32 13.50
N GLU A 189 6.96 12.55 14.37
CA GLU A 189 5.67 12.89 14.98
C GLU A 189 5.69 14.26 15.67
N ARG A 190 6.84 14.67 16.24
CA ARG A 190 6.99 15.97 16.88
C ARG A 190 6.93 17.13 15.89
N LYS A 191 7.58 16.99 14.73
CA LYS A 191 7.54 18.00 13.67
C LYS A 191 6.18 18.06 13.00
N TYR A 192 5.52 16.90 12.83
CA TYR A 192 4.20 16.83 12.24
C TYR A 192 3.11 17.50 13.12
N GLN A 193 3.18 17.31 14.44
CA GLN A 193 2.28 17.99 15.38
C GLN A 193 2.53 19.49 15.47
N GLN A 194 3.80 19.93 15.41
CA GLN A 194 4.16 21.35 15.35
C GLN A 194 3.69 22.00 14.05
N GLY A 195 3.78 21.35 12.90
CA GLY A 195 3.27 21.83 11.63
C GLY A 195 1.74 21.98 11.61
N LYS A 196 1.00 21.06 12.25
CA LYS A 196 -0.46 21.19 12.43
C LYS A 196 -0.84 22.35 13.36
N ALA A 197 -0.02 22.67 14.35
CA ALA A 197 -0.26 23.81 15.24
C ALA A 197 0.01 25.16 14.55
N ILE A 198 0.84 25.19 13.50
CA ILE A 198 1.15 26.40 12.73
C ILE A 198 0.12 26.66 11.62
N ALA A 199 -0.49 25.61 11.07
CA ALA A 199 -1.61 25.68 10.13
C ALA A 199 -2.96 25.78 10.89
N GLY A 200 -3.08 26.72 11.83
CA GLY A 200 -4.34 27.07 12.47
C GLY A 200 -5.32 27.69 11.47
N PRO A 201 -6.63 27.58 11.71
CA PRO A 201 -7.62 28.07 10.78
C PRO A 201 -7.46 29.57 10.56
N ALA A 202 -7.50 29.98 9.29
CA ALA A 202 -7.63 31.38 8.92
C ALA A 202 -8.84 31.96 9.65
N GLU A 203 -8.61 32.98 10.50
CA GLU A 203 -9.63 33.71 11.23
C GLU A 203 -10.61 34.36 10.23
N ASN A 204 -11.80 33.79 10.13
CA ASN A 204 -12.97 34.55 9.69
C ASN A 204 -13.75 34.99 10.92
N ALA A 205 -13.63 36.25 11.23
CA ALA A 205 -14.40 36.94 12.24
C ALA A 205 -15.91 36.91 11.93
N GLY A 206 -16.69 36.31 12.84
CA GLY A 206 -18.16 36.35 12.77
C GLY A 206 -18.78 35.60 13.93
N LYS A 207 -19.15 36.35 14.93
CA LYS A 207 -19.85 35.99 16.19
C LYS A 207 -20.98 34.98 15.97
N ASN A 208 -21.07 33.94 16.82
CA ASN A 208 -22.22 33.74 17.74
C ASN A 208 -22.00 32.55 18.68
N GLU A 209 -22.39 32.80 19.91
CA GLU A 209 -22.33 31.92 21.08
C GLU A 209 -23.33 30.75 21.02
N ASN A 210 -23.03 29.74 21.83
CA ASN A 210 -23.87 28.62 22.28
C ASN A 210 -24.04 27.47 21.31
N GLN A 211 -23.25 26.39 21.57
CA GLN A 211 -23.90 25.07 21.69
C GLN A 211 -22.94 24.04 22.35
N GLN A 212 -23.53 23.31 23.24
CA GLN A 212 -23.13 22.23 24.11
C GLN A 212 -22.14 21.23 23.47
N THR A 213 -21.05 20.96 24.20
CA THR A 213 -20.16 19.81 24.04
C THR A 213 -20.94 18.51 24.23
N GLN A 214 -21.25 17.84 23.13
CA GLN A 214 -21.62 16.42 23.16
C GLN A 214 -20.36 15.60 22.92
N ASN A 215 -20.07 14.69 23.87
CA ASN A 215 -19.02 13.69 23.82
C ASN A 215 -19.21 12.81 22.57
N MET A 216 -18.32 12.93 21.59
CA MET A 216 -18.14 11.95 20.53
C MET A 216 -17.23 10.82 21.00
N PRO A 217 -17.50 9.56 20.62
CA PRO A 217 -16.66 8.41 21.00
C PRO A 217 -15.24 8.59 20.43
N THR A 218 -14.23 8.35 21.26
CA THR A 218 -12.84 8.28 20.88
C THR A 218 -12.62 7.12 19.90
N GLU A 219 -12.14 7.44 18.71
CA GLU A 219 -11.79 6.51 17.64
C GLU A 219 -10.63 5.58 18.02
N PRO A 220 -10.52 4.37 17.39
CA PRO A 220 -9.49 3.37 17.69
C PRO A 220 -8.06 3.74 17.25
N ASP A 221 -7.78 5.01 16.98
CA ASP A 221 -6.46 5.53 16.57
C ASP A 221 -5.36 5.42 17.64
N ASP A 222 -5.70 5.11 18.89
CA ASP A 222 -4.73 5.09 20.00
C ASP A 222 -3.75 3.89 19.97
N VAL A 223 -4.04 2.84 19.21
CA VAL A 223 -3.15 1.66 19.15
C VAL A 223 -1.83 1.96 18.43
N TYR A 224 -1.82 2.96 17.55
CA TYR A 224 -0.62 3.38 16.80
C TYR A 224 0.14 4.55 17.46
N ARG A 225 -0.49 5.28 18.39
CA ARG A 225 0.09 6.47 19.06
C ARG A 225 1.04 6.17 20.21
N ASN A 226 0.99 4.98 20.82
CA ASN A 226 1.73 4.64 22.03
C ASN A 226 2.97 3.76 21.80
N ARG A 227 3.69 3.88 20.68
CA ARG A 227 5.01 3.25 20.54
C ARG A 227 6.08 4.12 21.16
N PRO A 228 6.97 3.58 22.03
CA PRO A 228 8.08 4.34 22.56
C PRO A 228 8.97 4.82 21.40
N VAL A 229 9.06 6.14 21.25
CA VAL A 229 9.97 6.80 20.32
C VAL A 229 11.38 6.55 20.82
N THR A 230 12.10 5.60 20.22
CA THR A 230 13.53 5.46 20.46
C THR A 230 14.22 6.71 19.93
N THR A 231 15.01 7.36 20.78
CA THR A 231 15.75 8.62 20.55
C THR A 231 16.94 8.47 19.57
N LEU A 232 16.93 7.51 18.68
CA LEU A 232 17.86 7.43 17.55
C LEU A 232 17.32 8.34 16.44
N GLU A 233 18.17 9.21 15.93
CA GLU A 233 17.86 10.11 14.82
C GLU A 233 17.20 9.32 13.70
N ASN A 234 15.89 9.51 13.52
CA ASN A 234 15.05 8.81 12.54
C ASN A 234 15.32 9.37 11.14
N ASN A 235 16.54 9.24 10.64
CA ASN A 235 16.94 9.67 9.31
C ASN A 235 17.00 8.48 8.33
N PHE A 236 15.94 7.70 8.28
CA PHE A 236 15.83 6.64 7.27
C PHE A 236 14.67 6.90 6.33
N TYR A 237 14.88 6.54 5.09
CA TYR A 237 13.90 6.68 4.02
C TYR A 237 14.07 5.53 3.01
N VAL A 238 13.12 5.40 2.11
CA VAL A 238 13.20 4.44 1.02
C VAL A 238 12.81 5.10 -0.29
N ASP A 239 13.56 4.82 -1.32
CA ASP A 239 13.24 5.16 -2.70
C ASP A 239 12.59 3.95 -3.36
N VAL A 240 11.46 4.18 -3.98
CA VAL A 240 10.65 3.16 -4.66
C VAL A 240 10.61 3.47 -6.15
N LEU A 241 11.15 2.56 -6.96
CA LEU A 241 11.09 2.68 -8.40
C LEU A 241 9.69 2.28 -8.90
N LEU A 242 8.86 3.26 -9.17
CA LEU A 242 7.54 3.06 -9.79
C LEU A 242 7.70 2.99 -11.31
N ARG A 243 7.70 1.79 -11.84
CA ARG A 243 7.71 1.57 -13.28
C ARG A 243 6.36 1.93 -13.90
N ARG A 244 6.38 2.42 -15.14
CA ARG A 244 5.18 2.52 -15.99
C ARG A 244 4.39 1.21 -15.95
N ARG A 245 3.07 1.29 -15.87
CA ARG A 245 2.12 0.18 -15.77
C ARG A 245 2.22 -0.63 -14.46
N SER A 246 2.86 -0.09 -13.43
CA SER A 246 2.83 -0.69 -12.10
C SER A 246 1.63 -0.22 -11.28
N LEU A 247 1.24 -1.03 -10.29
CA LEU A 247 0.31 -0.68 -9.23
C LEU A 247 1.08 -0.65 -7.91
N TYR A 248 1.06 0.50 -7.23
CA TYR A 248 1.49 0.57 -5.83
C TYR A 248 0.28 0.56 -4.90
N ILE A 249 0.44 -0.03 -3.73
CA ILE A 249 -0.60 -0.08 -2.68
C ILE A 249 0.07 0.32 -1.38
N MET A 250 -0.33 1.46 -0.83
CA MET A 250 0.08 1.95 0.49
C MET A 250 -1.02 1.70 1.49
N SER A 251 -0.68 1.07 2.61
CA SER A 251 -1.63 0.82 3.69
C SER A 251 -0.94 0.96 5.06
N HIS A 252 -1.72 1.07 6.12
CA HIS A 252 -1.24 1.08 7.51
C HIS A 252 0.03 1.93 7.73
N SER A 253 1.16 1.32 8.12
CA SER A 253 2.37 2.06 8.47
C SER A 253 2.92 2.87 7.30
N SER A 254 2.94 2.32 6.08
CA SER A 254 3.42 3.04 4.89
C SER A 254 2.54 4.23 4.54
N ARG A 255 1.24 4.17 4.88
CA ARG A 255 0.24 5.21 4.64
C ARG A 255 0.30 6.34 5.67
N TYR A 256 0.52 6.01 6.95
CA TYR A 256 0.37 6.97 8.05
C TYR A 256 1.69 7.44 8.66
N ASN A 257 2.73 6.60 8.61
CA ASN A 257 3.99 6.85 9.30
C ASN A 257 5.10 7.36 8.39
N PHE A 258 4.80 7.54 7.11
CA PHE A 258 5.75 8.05 6.12
C PHE A 258 5.12 9.15 5.29
N THR A 259 5.87 10.24 5.05
CA THR A 259 5.55 11.12 3.94
C THR A 259 5.91 10.42 2.64
N HIS A 260 5.20 10.72 1.56
CA HIS A 260 5.59 10.29 0.22
C HIS A 260 5.71 11.49 -0.72
N GLU A 261 6.62 11.39 -1.67
CA GLU A 261 6.90 12.40 -2.67
C GLU A 261 7.24 11.76 -4.03
N ILE A 262 7.03 12.48 -5.13
CA ILE A 262 7.58 12.11 -6.44
C ILE A 262 8.73 13.07 -6.72
N LEU A 263 9.93 12.50 -6.84
CA LEU A 263 11.15 13.27 -6.99
C LEU A 263 11.17 14.07 -8.30
N ALA A 264 11.66 15.30 -8.21
CA ALA A 264 12.04 16.08 -9.38
C ALA A 264 13.17 15.38 -10.16
N ASN A 265 13.25 15.61 -11.47
CA ASN A 265 14.20 14.91 -12.34
C ASN A 265 15.65 15.03 -11.87
N GLU A 266 16.05 16.19 -11.34
CA GLU A 266 17.42 16.43 -10.85
C GLU A 266 17.79 15.56 -9.64
N LYS A 267 16.79 15.09 -8.90
CA LYS A 267 16.94 14.24 -7.69
C LYS A 267 16.53 12.78 -7.93
N SER A 268 15.95 12.49 -9.10
CA SER A 268 15.35 11.20 -9.41
C SER A 268 16.43 10.16 -9.77
N HIS A 269 17.03 9.54 -8.74
CA HIS A 269 17.99 8.46 -8.90
C HIS A 269 17.50 7.22 -8.16
N PHE A 270 17.83 6.06 -8.71
CA PHE A 270 17.57 4.76 -8.10
C PHE A 270 18.75 3.83 -8.36
N GLN A 271 19.36 3.30 -7.29
CA GLN A 271 20.56 2.47 -7.35
C GLN A 271 21.68 3.09 -8.19
N GLY A 272 21.90 4.40 -8.00
CA GLY A 272 22.91 5.17 -8.71
C GLY A 272 22.59 5.51 -10.17
N GLN A 273 21.44 5.07 -10.70
CA GLN A 273 21.00 5.39 -12.06
C GLN A 273 19.99 6.55 -12.02
N HIS A 274 20.14 7.50 -12.93
CA HIS A 274 19.18 8.56 -13.12
C HIS A 274 17.91 7.97 -13.76
N ILE A 275 16.75 8.23 -13.15
CA ILE A 275 15.42 7.82 -13.65
C ILE A 275 14.72 9.06 -14.15
N GLN A 276 14.78 9.26 -15.44
CA GLN A 276 14.08 10.36 -16.09
C GLN A 276 12.57 10.14 -16.00
N LYS A 277 11.86 11.09 -15.40
CA LYS A 277 10.41 11.16 -15.41
C LYS A 277 9.97 12.10 -16.54
N ASP A 278 9.14 11.58 -17.43
CA ASP A 278 8.37 12.37 -18.38
C ASP A 278 6.98 12.70 -17.80
N ARG A 279 6.03 13.10 -18.64
CA ARG A 279 4.65 13.22 -18.22
C ARG A 279 4.17 11.91 -17.61
N ARG A 280 3.58 11.97 -16.41
CA ARG A 280 3.11 10.81 -15.67
C ARG A 280 1.66 10.98 -15.25
N ILE A 281 0.85 9.94 -15.46
CA ILE A 281 -0.52 9.91 -14.95
C ILE A 281 -0.63 8.85 -13.85
N SER A 282 -1.30 9.19 -12.76
CA SER A 282 -1.71 8.25 -11.71
C SER A 282 -3.22 8.10 -11.70
N ILE A 283 -3.71 6.84 -11.71
CA ILE A 283 -5.12 6.51 -11.45
C ILE A 283 -5.19 5.98 -10.03
N ILE A 284 -5.80 6.74 -9.11
CA ILE A 284 -5.72 6.54 -7.67
C ILE A 284 -7.08 6.13 -7.11
N CYS A 285 -7.13 4.93 -6.52
CA CYS A 285 -8.26 4.41 -5.78
C CYS A 285 -8.01 4.55 -4.28
N ARG A 286 -9.05 4.87 -3.52
CA ARG A 286 -9.02 5.06 -2.07
C ARG A 286 -10.23 4.40 -1.45
N ASN A 287 -10.15 3.99 -0.20
CA ASN A 287 -11.34 3.66 0.60
C ASN A 287 -11.78 4.85 1.43
N ASP A 288 -13.01 4.81 1.89
CA ASP A 288 -13.56 5.82 2.80
C ASP A 288 -12.79 5.82 4.13
N PRO A 289 -12.68 6.99 4.80
CA PRO A 289 -12.03 7.15 6.10
C PRO A 289 -12.61 6.25 7.18
#